data_da2deded18b0197516ab15ae3bfe6373
#
_entry.id   da2deded18b0197516ab15ae3bfe6373
#
_cell.length_a   1.000
_cell.length_b   1.000
_cell.length_c   1.000
_cell.angle_alpha   90.00
_cell.angle_beta   90.00
_cell.angle_gamma   90.00
#
_symmetry.space_group_name_H-M   'P 1'
#
loop_
_entity.id
_entity.type
_entity.pdbx_description
1 polymer ?
#
loop_
_entity_poly.entity_id
_entity_poly.type
_entity_poly.pdbx_seq_one_letter_code
_entity_poly.pdbx_strand_id
1 'polypeptide(L)'
;MAEVEIFQEVAGFYRLIPLQPLRRTAGVWFDNIPLAFLPRIDAIDRVIHRTGAVSPGPVGAVSRPWYMHPHQDDNLIVLSGRRDVEIYHLEHGRRSFTVTPEQIRDGDGALVYDGPAMLVWPREVFHRIVSGPEGSASLNFAVHYPGMDPRTNFNIYELDEAAGKYWLIREGFRDQNLPPPVA
;
A
#
# COMPACT_ATOMS: atom_id res chain seq x y z
N MET A 1 12.85 -26.78 -1.44
CA MET A 1 12.13 -25.57 -0.99
C MET A 1 10.86 -25.55 -1.79
N ALA A 2 9.69 -25.32 -1.15
CA ALA A 2 8.46 -25.12 -1.91
C ALA A 2 8.65 -23.89 -2.80
N GLU A 3 8.21 -23.99 -4.05
CA GLU A 3 8.21 -22.87 -4.97
C GLU A 3 7.26 -21.80 -4.41
N VAL A 4 7.72 -20.55 -4.29
CA VAL A 4 6.84 -19.47 -3.82
C VAL A 4 5.95 -19.12 -4.97
N GLU A 5 4.65 -19.18 -4.75
CA GLU A 5 3.66 -18.77 -5.72
C GLU A 5 2.98 -17.48 -5.27
N ILE A 6 2.64 -16.63 -6.23
CA ILE A 6 1.72 -15.52 -6.00
C ILE A 6 0.36 -16.15 -5.69
N PHE A 7 -0.18 -15.84 -4.51
CA PHE A 7 -1.46 -16.40 -4.08
C PHE A 7 -2.63 -15.87 -4.92
N GLN A 8 -2.60 -14.57 -5.22
CA GLN A 8 -3.63 -13.92 -6.03
C GLN A 8 -3.01 -12.75 -6.79
N GLU A 9 -3.39 -12.60 -8.05
CA GLU A 9 -2.96 -11.49 -8.90
C GLU A 9 -4.09 -11.01 -9.81
N VAL A 10 -4.23 -9.68 -9.89
CA VAL A 10 -4.93 -9.00 -10.97
C VAL A 10 -3.89 -8.11 -11.64
N ALA A 11 -3.50 -8.49 -12.86
CA ALA A 11 -2.42 -7.82 -13.60
C ALA A 11 -2.68 -6.32 -13.73
N GLY A 12 -1.66 -5.50 -13.43
CA GLY A 12 -1.79 -4.04 -13.43
C GLY A 12 -2.57 -3.44 -12.25
N PHE A 13 -3.04 -4.25 -11.30
CA PHE A 13 -3.87 -3.76 -10.21
C PHE A 13 -3.34 -4.14 -8.82
N TYR A 14 -3.20 -5.43 -8.51
CA TYR A 14 -2.62 -5.85 -7.24
C TYR A 14 -2.11 -7.29 -7.27
N ARG A 15 -1.26 -7.62 -6.28
CA ARG A 15 -0.82 -8.98 -5.97
C ARG A 15 -0.86 -9.23 -4.47
N LEU A 16 -1.20 -10.47 -4.09
CA LEU A 16 -1.03 -11.00 -2.74
C LEU A 16 0.06 -12.05 -2.77
N ILE A 17 1.14 -11.81 -2.04
CA ILE A 17 2.32 -12.67 -2.01
C ILE A 17 2.53 -13.16 -0.58
N PRO A 18 2.32 -14.46 -0.32
CA PRO A 18 2.56 -15.06 0.99
C PRO A 18 4.00 -14.88 1.46
N LEU A 19 4.19 -14.58 2.74
CA LEU A 19 5.49 -14.71 3.37
C LEU A 19 5.76 -16.19 3.62
N GLN A 20 6.97 -16.65 3.29
CA GLN A 20 7.36 -18.03 3.52
C GLN A 20 7.90 -18.23 4.92
N PRO A 21 7.39 -19.21 5.66
CA PRO A 21 8.00 -19.62 6.91
C PRO A 21 9.40 -20.15 6.67
N LEU A 22 10.43 -19.42 7.13
CA LEU A 22 11.81 -19.87 7.04
C LEU A 22 12.25 -20.63 8.30
N ARG A 23 11.81 -20.14 9.47
CA ARG A 23 12.17 -20.74 10.76
C ARG A 23 11.04 -20.53 11.78
N ARG A 24 10.79 -21.56 12.56
CA ARG A 24 9.89 -21.53 13.72
C ARG A 24 10.60 -22.15 14.92
N THR A 25 10.77 -21.39 15.98
CA THR A 25 11.31 -21.84 17.28
C THR A 25 10.42 -21.25 18.38
N ALA A 26 10.59 -21.68 19.62
CA ALA A 26 9.81 -21.17 20.73
C ALA A 26 9.97 -19.64 20.85
N GLY A 27 8.88 -18.91 20.64
CA GLY A 27 8.83 -17.44 20.72
C GLY A 27 9.48 -16.69 19.54
N VAL A 28 9.96 -17.41 18.49
CA VAL A 28 10.57 -16.76 17.31
C VAL A 28 9.99 -17.32 16.02
N TRP A 29 9.37 -16.44 15.25
CA TRP A 29 8.87 -16.72 13.92
C TRP A 29 9.67 -15.90 12.92
N PHE A 30 10.24 -16.56 11.91
CA PHE A 30 11.01 -15.94 10.86
C PHE A 30 10.38 -16.30 9.51
N ASP A 31 9.86 -15.30 8.84
CA ASP A 31 9.26 -15.37 7.51
C ASP A 31 10.04 -14.51 6.54
N ASN A 32 10.06 -14.88 5.26
CA ASN A 32 10.68 -14.06 4.23
C ASN A 32 9.84 -13.99 2.95
N ILE A 33 10.11 -12.98 2.14
CA ILE A 33 9.69 -12.90 0.75
C ILE A 33 10.95 -13.05 -0.10
N PRO A 34 11.02 -14.06 -0.99
CA PRO A 34 12.12 -14.18 -1.92
C PRO A 34 12.23 -12.96 -2.84
N LEU A 35 13.44 -12.44 -3.04
CA LEU A 35 13.69 -11.27 -3.89
C LEU A 35 13.22 -11.44 -5.34
N ALA A 36 12.98 -12.69 -5.79
CA ALA A 36 12.41 -12.95 -7.11
C ALA A 36 11.04 -12.28 -7.33
N PHE A 37 10.29 -11.97 -6.25
CA PHE A 37 9.02 -11.26 -6.33
C PHE A 37 9.16 -9.74 -6.29
N LEU A 38 10.33 -9.24 -5.92
CA LEU A 38 10.66 -7.83 -5.87
C LEU A 38 11.80 -7.61 -6.88
N PRO A 39 11.54 -6.95 -8.05
CA PRO A 39 12.56 -6.78 -9.08
C PRO A 39 13.77 -6.00 -8.56
N ARG A 40 13.53 -5.11 -7.61
CA ARG A 40 14.51 -4.35 -6.84
C ARG A 40 13.82 -3.70 -5.64
N ILE A 41 14.60 -3.11 -4.75
CA ILE A 41 14.14 -2.28 -3.65
C ILE A 41 14.91 -0.97 -3.75
N ASP A 42 14.22 0.13 -4.05
CA ASP A 42 14.83 1.46 -4.20
C ASP A 42 14.68 2.29 -2.92
N ALA A 43 13.66 1.99 -2.10
CA ALA A 43 13.49 2.55 -0.77
C ALA A 43 12.76 1.56 0.16
N ILE A 44 12.97 1.72 1.46
CA ILE A 44 12.22 1.01 2.51
C ILE A 44 11.56 2.06 3.39
N ASP A 45 10.24 2.16 3.30
CA ASP A 45 9.47 3.10 4.07
C ASP A 45 9.00 2.45 5.36
N ARG A 46 9.37 3.04 6.49
CA ARG A 46 8.80 2.69 7.79
C ARG A 46 7.61 3.59 8.06
N VAL A 47 6.42 3.03 8.07
CA VAL A 47 5.18 3.79 8.23
C VAL A 47 4.47 3.44 9.53
N ILE A 48 4.28 4.43 10.39
CA ILE A 48 3.59 4.30 11.68
C ILE A 48 2.31 5.11 11.62
N HIS A 49 1.19 4.43 11.70
CA HIS A 49 -0.11 5.03 11.87
C HIS A 49 -0.55 4.94 13.33
N ARG A 50 -0.94 6.05 13.92
CA ARG A 50 -1.53 6.08 15.26
C ARG A 50 -3.00 5.64 15.20
N THR A 51 -3.64 5.52 16.33
CA THR A 51 -5.05 5.15 16.51
C THR A 51 -5.95 5.77 15.47
N GLY A 52 -6.61 4.95 14.66
CA GLY A 52 -7.59 5.38 13.67
C GLY A 52 -7.09 6.34 12.59
N ALA A 53 -5.77 6.40 12.38
CA ALA A 53 -5.18 7.31 11.39
C ALA A 53 -5.74 7.06 9.99
N VAL A 54 -6.02 8.17 9.29
CA VAL A 54 -6.53 8.19 7.91
C VAL A 54 -5.42 8.74 7.02
N SER A 55 -5.09 8.03 5.95
CA SER A 55 -4.01 8.40 5.02
C SER A 55 -4.45 8.18 3.56
N PRO A 56 -4.49 9.24 2.71
CA PRO A 56 -4.31 10.64 3.08
C PRO A 56 -5.46 11.15 3.97
N GLY A 57 -5.14 12.14 4.81
CA GLY A 57 -6.15 12.86 5.59
C GLY A 57 -7.02 13.75 4.70
N PRO A 58 -8.11 14.35 5.26
CA PRO A 58 -8.98 15.24 4.52
C PRO A 58 -8.25 16.45 3.93
N VAL A 59 -8.67 16.87 2.73
CA VAL A 59 -8.15 18.07 2.05
C VAL A 59 -9.34 18.95 1.64
N GLY A 60 -9.46 20.14 2.23
CA GLY A 60 -10.59 21.02 1.98
C GLY A 60 -11.94 20.34 2.28
N ALA A 61 -12.82 20.28 1.29
CA ALA A 61 -14.12 19.61 1.39
C ALA A 61 -14.05 18.09 1.13
N VAL A 62 -12.92 17.57 0.66
CA VAL A 62 -12.75 16.15 0.33
C VAL A 62 -12.34 15.39 1.59
N SER A 63 -13.27 14.63 2.16
CA SER A 63 -13.07 13.91 3.42
C SER A 63 -12.20 12.65 3.27
N ARG A 64 -12.21 12.03 2.11
CA ARG A 64 -11.50 10.76 1.82
C ARG A 64 -10.82 10.82 0.46
N PRO A 65 -9.75 11.65 0.34
CA PRO A 65 -8.96 11.73 -0.89
C PRO A 65 -8.10 10.48 -1.10
N TRP A 66 -7.34 10.47 -2.18
CA TRP A 66 -6.51 9.35 -2.62
C TRP A 66 -5.06 9.77 -2.82
N TYR A 67 -4.12 8.89 -2.51
CA TYR A 67 -2.79 8.91 -3.11
C TYR A 67 -2.82 8.17 -4.45
N MET A 68 -1.93 8.54 -5.32
CA MET A 68 -1.54 7.75 -6.49
C MET A 68 -0.09 8.09 -6.82
N HIS A 69 0.74 7.05 -6.97
CA HIS A 69 2.13 7.19 -7.28
C HIS A 69 2.35 6.95 -8.78
N PRO A 70 2.75 7.97 -9.57
CA PRO A 70 2.98 7.77 -11.01
C PRO A 70 4.26 6.99 -11.31
N HIS A 71 5.21 6.93 -10.36
CA HIS A 71 6.54 6.36 -10.56
C HIS A 71 7.01 5.46 -9.43
N GLN A 72 6.08 4.86 -8.67
CA GLN A 72 6.41 3.94 -7.57
C GLN A 72 5.40 2.82 -7.48
N ASP A 73 5.90 1.58 -7.36
CA ASP A 73 5.10 0.45 -6.87
C ASP A 73 5.26 0.34 -5.35
N ASP A 74 4.18 0.01 -4.68
CA ASP A 74 4.15 -0.24 -3.24
C ASP A 74 4.06 -1.73 -2.93
N ASN A 75 4.87 -2.18 -2.00
CA ASN A 75 4.93 -3.57 -1.53
C ASN A 75 4.81 -3.56 0.00
N LEU A 76 3.58 -3.63 0.49
CA LEU A 76 3.20 -3.42 1.88
C LEU A 76 3.25 -4.70 2.70
N ILE A 77 3.98 -4.69 3.82
CA ILE A 77 3.90 -5.69 4.89
C ILE A 77 3.47 -5.00 6.18
N VAL A 78 2.35 -5.45 6.75
CA VAL A 78 1.90 -4.98 8.08
C VAL A 78 2.60 -5.80 9.16
N LEU A 79 3.25 -5.11 10.09
CA LEU A 79 4.02 -5.72 11.18
C LEU A 79 3.25 -5.75 12.50
N SER A 80 2.32 -4.81 12.69
CA SER A 80 1.45 -4.76 13.86
C SER A 80 0.18 -3.97 13.57
N GLY A 81 -0.88 -4.29 14.30
CA GLY A 81 -2.18 -3.63 14.16
C GLY A 81 -2.89 -4.00 12.87
N ARG A 82 -3.76 -3.10 12.39
CA ARG A 82 -4.62 -3.34 11.23
C ARG A 82 -4.60 -2.15 10.27
N ARG A 83 -4.58 -2.44 8.98
CA ARG A 83 -4.77 -1.47 7.89
C ARG A 83 -5.94 -1.89 7.01
N ASP A 84 -6.92 -1.02 6.91
CA ASP A 84 -7.98 -1.13 5.93
C ASP A 84 -7.52 -0.33 4.70
N VAL A 85 -7.13 -1.05 3.65
CA VAL A 85 -6.54 -0.52 2.43
C VAL A 85 -7.59 -0.55 1.34
N GLU A 86 -7.92 0.61 0.78
CA GLU A 86 -8.72 0.71 -0.43
C GLU A 86 -7.79 1.05 -1.60
N ILE A 87 -7.93 0.32 -2.68
CA ILE A 87 -7.24 0.58 -3.95
C ILE A 87 -8.27 0.78 -5.07
N TYR A 88 -7.92 1.60 -6.06
CA TYR A 88 -8.76 1.84 -7.23
C TYR A 88 -7.92 2.00 -8.49
N HIS A 89 -8.38 1.40 -9.57
CA HIS A 89 -7.82 1.58 -10.91
C HIS A 89 -8.95 1.86 -11.90
N LEU A 90 -8.69 2.70 -12.89
CA LEU A 90 -9.72 3.14 -13.85
C LEU A 90 -10.37 1.98 -14.60
N GLU A 91 -9.61 0.91 -14.89
CA GLU A 91 -10.11 -0.26 -15.62
C GLU A 91 -10.68 -1.34 -14.71
N HIS A 92 -10.16 -1.46 -13.48
CA HIS A 92 -10.50 -2.56 -12.56
C HIS A 92 -11.52 -2.18 -11.49
N GLY A 93 -11.78 -0.88 -11.34
CA GLY A 93 -12.64 -0.38 -10.26
C GLY A 93 -11.98 -0.46 -8.88
N ARG A 94 -12.79 -0.52 -7.84
CA ARG A 94 -12.37 -0.52 -6.44
C ARG A 94 -12.20 -1.93 -5.88
N ARG A 95 -11.15 -2.10 -5.05
CA ARG A 95 -10.97 -3.22 -4.14
C ARG A 95 -10.60 -2.73 -2.76
N SER A 96 -11.00 -3.48 -1.74
CA SER A 96 -10.69 -3.18 -0.36
C SER A 96 -10.15 -4.42 0.33
N PHE A 97 -9.16 -4.20 1.19
CA PHE A 97 -8.52 -5.25 1.97
C PHE A 97 -8.35 -4.79 3.40
N THR A 98 -8.61 -5.68 4.35
CA THR A 98 -8.14 -5.56 5.73
C THR A 98 -6.88 -6.40 5.87
N VAL A 99 -5.75 -5.75 6.15
CA VAL A 99 -4.43 -6.38 6.26
C VAL A 99 -3.95 -6.31 7.70
N THR A 100 -3.61 -7.47 8.24
CA THR A 100 -2.96 -7.64 9.55
C THR A 100 -1.66 -8.44 9.40
N PRO A 101 -0.84 -8.60 10.45
CA PRO A 101 0.33 -9.47 10.38
C PRO A 101 0.01 -10.94 10.08
N GLU A 102 -1.21 -11.39 10.38
CA GLU A 102 -1.58 -12.81 10.35
C GLU A 102 -2.53 -13.18 9.23
N GLN A 103 -3.20 -12.20 8.59
CA GLN A 103 -4.21 -12.50 7.56
C GLN A 103 -4.55 -11.30 6.68
N ILE A 104 -5.12 -11.59 5.52
CA ILE A 104 -5.76 -10.62 4.65
C ILE A 104 -7.24 -11.00 4.47
N ARG A 105 -8.13 -10.03 4.65
CA ARG A 105 -9.56 -10.13 4.36
C ARG A 105 -9.95 -9.16 3.26
N ASP A 106 -11.03 -9.43 2.56
CA ASP A 106 -11.61 -8.48 1.59
C ASP A 106 -12.46 -7.39 2.28
N GLY A 107 -13.02 -6.51 1.46
CA GLY A 107 -13.89 -5.41 1.93
C GLY A 107 -15.17 -5.85 2.62
N ASP A 108 -15.65 -7.07 2.37
CA ASP A 108 -16.83 -7.67 3.01
C ASP A 108 -16.46 -8.45 4.28
N GLY A 109 -15.18 -8.51 4.62
CA GLY A 109 -14.65 -9.20 5.78
C GLY A 109 -14.42 -10.70 5.56
N ALA A 110 -14.61 -11.23 4.34
CA ALA A 110 -14.30 -12.61 4.04
C ALA A 110 -12.78 -12.85 4.06
N LEU A 111 -12.35 -13.99 4.60
CA LEU A 111 -10.95 -14.37 4.65
C LEU A 111 -10.45 -14.65 3.23
N VAL A 112 -9.46 -13.88 2.79
CA VAL A 112 -8.78 -14.07 1.49
C VAL A 112 -7.55 -14.94 1.67
N TYR A 113 -6.71 -14.61 2.66
CA TYR A 113 -5.50 -15.38 2.94
C TYR A 113 -5.29 -15.49 4.46
N ASP A 114 -5.04 -16.71 4.92
CA ASP A 114 -4.75 -17.03 6.32
C ASP A 114 -3.25 -17.23 6.50
N GLY A 115 -2.57 -16.17 6.92
CA GLY A 115 -1.13 -16.11 7.11
C GLY A 115 -0.55 -14.73 6.82
N PRO A 116 0.74 -14.52 7.15
CA PRO A 116 1.43 -13.29 6.81
C PRO A 116 1.62 -13.18 5.29
N ALA A 117 1.30 -12.01 4.73
CA ALA A 117 1.44 -11.76 3.31
C ALA A 117 1.79 -10.30 3.01
N MET A 118 2.38 -10.08 1.85
CA MET A 118 2.63 -8.77 1.27
C MET A 118 1.50 -8.43 0.30
N LEU A 119 0.87 -7.27 0.50
CA LEU A 119 -0.05 -6.67 -0.45
C LEU A 119 0.73 -5.71 -1.35
N VAL A 120 0.65 -5.92 -2.64
CA VAL A 120 1.34 -5.13 -3.66
C VAL A 120 0.33 -4.43 -4.54
N TRP A 121 0.58 -3.14 -4.83
CA TRP A 121 -0.09 -2.43 -5.92
C TRP A 121 0.94 -1.64 -6.73
N PRO A 122 0.83 -1.68 -8.08
CA PRO A 122 1.75 -0.97 -8.94
C PRO A 122 1.46 0.53 -8.98
N ARG A 123 2.38 1.28 -9.59
CA ARG A 123 2.17 2.69 -9.94
C ARG A 123 0.84 2.91 -10.66
N GLU A 124 0.33 4.13 -10.58
CA GLU A 124 -0.94 4.56 -11.19
C GLU A 124 -2.20 3.95 -10.54
N VAL A 125 -2.05 3.10 -9.53
CA VAL A 125 -3.15 2.63 -8.69
C VAL A 125 -3.39 3.65 -7.57
N PHE A 126 -4.61 4.18 -7.50
CA PHE A 126 -5.06 5.00 -6.39
C PHE A 126 -5.16 4.16 -5.14
N HIS A 127 -4.72 4.71 -4.02
CA HIS A 127 -4.81 4.01 -2.74
C HIS A 127 -5.08 4.97 -1.58
N ARG A 128 -5.74 4.46 -0.54
CA ARG A 128 -5.95 5.14 0.73
C ARG A 128 -6.10 4.13 1.85
N ILE A 129 -5.73 4.53 3.04
CA ILE A 129 -5.61 3.62 4.18
C ILE A 129 -6.29 4.22 5.41
N VAL A 130 -6.97 3.36 6.18
CA VAL A 130 -7.40 3.66 7.55
C VAL A 130 -6.78 2.61 8.45
N SER A 131 -6.22 3.04 9.59
CA SER A 131 -5.72 2.12 10.59
C SER A 131 -6.78 1.80 11.63
N GLY A 132 -6.68 0.60 12.19
CA GLY A 132 -7.53 0.18 13.29
C GLY A 132 -7.33 1.01 14.57
N PRO A 133 -8.14 0.74 15.62
CA PRO A 133 -8.11 1.51 16.87
C PRO A 133 -6.76 1.43 17.61
N GLU A 134 -6.00 0.35 17.41
CA GLU A 134 -4.66 0.18 17.99
C GLU A 134 -3.56 0.87 17.17
N GLY A 135 -3.92 1.49 16.03
CA GLY A 135 -2.96 1.97 15.06
C GLY A 135 -2.36 0.83 14.24
N SER A 136 -1.23 1.11 13.58
CA SER A 136 -0.49 0.08 12.83
C SER A 136 0.96 0.48 12.58
N ALA A 137 1.81 -0.53 12.40
CA ALA A 137 3.16 -0.38 11.86
C ALA A 137 3.32 -1.25 10.61
N SER A 138 3.97 -0.72 9.60
CA SER A 138 4.27 -1.45 8.37
C SER A 138 5.62 -1.06 7.78
N LEU A 139 6.12 -1.93 6.91
CA LEU A 139 7.15 -1.61 5.94
C LEU A 139 6.54 -1.58 4.54
N ASN A 140 7.01 -0.65 3.72
CA ASN A 140 6.78 -0.64 2.30
C ASN A 140 8.14 -0.75 1.59
N PHE A 141 8.28 -1.75 0.72
CA PHE A 141 9.47 -1.93 -0.11
C PHE A 141 9.18 -1.28 -1.46
N ALA A 142 9.53 -0.01 -1.58
CA ALA A 142 9.22 0.78 -2.77
C ALA A 142 10.11 0.41 -3.95
N VAL A 143 9.50 0.29 -5.13
CA VAL A 143 10.19 0.16 -6.41
C VAL A 143 9.96 1.45 -7.19
N HIS A 144 11.04 2.17 -7.52
CA HIS A 144 10.97 3.45 -8.22
C HIS A 144 11.21 3.29 -9.73
N TYR A 145 10.56 4.14 -10.51
CA TYR A 145 10.68 4.19 -11.96
C TYR A 145 11.23 5.54 -12.42
N PRO A 146 11.75 5.62 -13.66
CA PRO A 146 12.23 6.89 -14.22
C PRO A 146 11.19 8.01 -14.09
N GLY A 147 11.61 9.17 -13.61
CA GLY A 147 10.73 10.31 -13.31
C GLY A 147 10.26 10.39 -11.86
N MET A 148 10.65 9.43 -11.00
CA MET A 148 10.35 9.49 -9.58
C MET A 148 10.96 10.75 -8.95
N ASP A 149 10.09 11.56 -8.36
CA ASP A 149 10.44 12.71 -7.53
C ASP A 149 9.60 12.63 -6.24
N PRO A 150 10.23 12.51 -5.06
CA PRO A 150 9.50 12.38 -3.79
C PRO A 150 8.59 13.57 -3.51
N ARG A 151 8.86 14.76 -4.09
CA ARG A 151 8.05 15.97 -3.91
C ARG A 151 6.69 15.89 -4.59
N THR A 152 6.57 15.13 -5.67
CA THR A 152 5.34 14.98 -6.46
C THR A 152 4.76 13.57 -6.38
N ASN A 153 5.55 12.59 -5.99
CA ASN A 153 5.12 11.19 -5.92
C ASN A 153 4.02 10.95 -4.87
N PHE A 154 3.91 11.82 -3.86
CA PHE A 154 2.91 11.75 -2.80
C PHE A 154 1.79 12.79 -2.97
N ASN A 155 1.51 13.18 -4.18
CA ASN A 155 0.39 14.06 -4.51
C ASN A 155 -0.94 13.43 -4.09
N ILE A 156 -1.89 14.28 -3.66
CA ILE A 156 -3.20 13.88 -3.19
C ILE A 156 -4.25 14.30 -4.21
N TYR A 157 -5.14 13.36 -4.51
CA TYR A 157 -6.13 13.49 -5.58
C TYR A 157 -7.55 13.35 -5.05
N GLU A 158 -8.46 14.07 -5.68
CA GLU A 158 -9.87 13.76 -5.68
C GLU A 158 -10.19 12.89 -6.89
N LEU A 159 -11.04 11.88 -6.71
CA LEU A 159 -11.40 10.90 -7.73
C LEU A 159 -12.93 10.85 -7.86
N ASP A 160 -13.43 11.10 -9.06
CA ASP A 160 -14.79 10.78 -9.47
C ASP A 160 -14.77 9.40 -10.15
N GLU A 161 -15.09 8.37 -9.37
CA GLU A 161 -15.08 6.98 -9.85
C GLU A 161 -16.14 6.73 -10.93
N ALA A 162 -17.27 7.44 -10.87
CA ALA A 162 -18.36 7.27 -11.84
C ALA A 162 -17.98 7.85 -13.21
N ALA A 163 -17.25 8.97 -13.23
CA ALA A 163 -16.78 9.60 -14.46
C ALA A 163 -15.41 9.09 -14.92
N GLY A 164 -14.69 8.32 -14.07
CA GLY A 164 -13.31 7.89 -14.33
C GLY A 164 -12.35 9.08 -14.44
N LYS A 165 -12.57 10.13 -13.66
CA LYS A 165 -11.77 11.37 -13.70
C LYS A 165 -11.16 11.64 -12.33
N TYR A 166 -9.97 12.26 -12.36
CA TYR A 166 -9.30 12.68 -11.14
C TYR A 166 -8.56 14.00 -11.35
N TRP A 167 -8.32 14.72 -10.27
CA TRP A 167 -7.56 15.96 -10.27
C TRP A 167 -6.77 16.12 -8.99
N LEU A 168 -5.63 16.78 -9.13
CA LEU A 168 -4.75 17.12 -8.02
C LEU A 168 -5.44 18.14 -7.10
N ILE A 169 -5.53 17.82 -5.81
CA ILE A 169 -6.09 18.74 -4.80
C ILE A 169 -5.06 19.20 -3.78
N ARG A 170 -3.91 18.49 -3.67
CA ARG A 170 -2.82 18.87 -2.79
C ARG A 170 -1.50 18.30 -3.30
N GLU A 171 -0.51 19.14 -3.44
CA GLU A 171 0.86 18.75 -3.81
C GLU A 171 1.55 18.07 -2.64
N GLY A 172 2.22 16.95 -2.91
CA GLY A 172 2.84 16.09 -1.89
C GLY A 172 3.91 16.78 -1.06
N PHE A 173 4.71 17.66 -1.66
CA PHE A 173 5.79 18.36 -0.95
C PHE A 173 5.29 19.23 0.22
N ARG A 174 4.01 19.62 0.24
CA ARG A 174 3.43 20.42 1.32
C ARG A 174 3.35 19.68 2.66
N ASP A 175 3.40 18.36 2.61
CA ASP A 175 3.35 17.48 3.79
C ASP A 175 4.73 16.86 4.10
N GLN A 176 5.76 17.28 3.38
CA GLN A 176 7.13 16.75 3.49
C GLN A 176 8.12 17.80 3.99
N ASN A 177 9.18 17.35 4.65
CA ASN A 177 10.31 18.19 5.02
C ASN A 177 11.30 18.37 3.85
N LEU A 178 10.79 18.55 2.64
CA LEU A 178 11.56 18.75 1.42
C LEU A 178 11.27 20.13 0.85
N PRO A 179 12.25 20.78 0.19
CA PRO A 179 11.99 22.02 -0.52
C PRO A 179 11.04 21.77 -1.70
N PRO A 180 10.24 22.78 -2.10
CA PRO A 180 9.38 22.66 -3.26
C PRO A 180 10.18 22.28 -4.52
N PRO A 181 9.55 21.68 -5.53
CA PRO A 181 10.17 21.47 -6.84
C PRO A 181 10.76 22.77 -7.39
N VAL A 182 11.94 22.67 -8.01
CA VAL A 182 12.51 23.80 -8.73
C VAL A 182 11.70 23.95 -10.02
N ALA A 183 11.21 25.16 -10.29
CA ALA A 183 10.44 25.49 -11.49
C ALA A 183 11.30 25.38 -12.76
#